data_906911784dacb1daaf83b0145652abf2
#
_entry.id   906911784dacb1daaf83b0145652abf2
#
_cell.length_a   1.000
_cell.length_b   1.000
_cell.length_c   1.000
_cell.angle_alpha   90.00
_cell.angle_beta   90.00
_cell.angle_gamma   90.00
#
_symmetry.space_group_name_H-M   'P 1'
#
loop_
_entity.id
_entity.type
_entity.pdbx_description
1 polymer ?
#
loop_
_entity_poly.entity_id
_entity_poly.type
_entity_poly.pdbx_seq_one_letter_code
_entity_poly.pdbx_strand_id
1 'polypeptide(L)'
;MTVYYYQNVNGRLFILEKILIVALYRHNKSKRDIFDCIVQRMEQQDGEQATEYDMPQEDKEKMPEKYEAVSFDDFVEYSKSMFEYWTEDDFASSFRKMLTIEQFRSEEMQNLYQQYLASGPAEYVKDLFKNMKIKNPEENAVKFYANMFFYYSVYDGATDKTKAKCQFEQMMGKIIEEMKQ
;
A
#
# COMPACT_ATOMS: atom_id res chain seq x y z
N MET A 1 3.81 27.38 -8.07
CA MET A 1 2.76 26.35 -8.00
C MET A 1 2.21 26.19 -9.41
N THR A 2 2.83 25.30 -10.19
CA THR A 2 2.53 25.13 -11.62
C THR A 2 1.51 24.02 -11.74
N VAL A 3 0.28 24.39 -12.10
CA VAL A 3 -0.80 23.45 -12.39
C VAL A 3 -0.62 23.04 -13.85
N TYR A 4 -0.30 21.76 -14.09
CA TYR A 4 -0.32 21.21 -15.45
C TYR A 4 -1.75 21.03 -15.89
N TYR A 5 -2.19 21.85 -16.86
CA TYR A 5 -3.44 21.65 -17.56
C TYR A 5 -3.25 20.57 -18.63
N TYR A 6 -3.82 19.40 -18.41
CA TYR A 6 -4.12 18.49 -19.49
C TYR A 6 -5.41 18.99 -20.19
N GLN A 7 -5.27 19.50 -21.39
CA GLN A 7 -6.42 19.71 -22.25
C GLN A 7 -6.96 18.35 -22.67
N ASN A 8 -8.14 18.00 -22.23
CA ASN A 8 -8.80 16.80 -22.67
C ASN A 8 -10.19 17.08 -23.26
N VAL A 9 -10.50 16.31 -24.27
CA VAL A 9 -11.45 16.43 -25.36
C VAL A 9 -12.95 16.38 -24.97
N ASN A 10 -13.34 16.42 -23.70
CA ASN A 10 -14.76 16.45 -23.32
C ASN A 10 -15.02 17.34 -22.11
N GLY A 11 -15.63 18.48 -22.34
CA GLY A 11 -16.03 19.45 -21.30
C GLY A 11 -16.92 18.92 -20.16
N ARG A 12 -17.35 17.67 -20.22
CA ARG A 12 -18.09 16.98 -19.15
C ARG A 12 -17.21 16.56 -17.96
N LEU A 13 -15.96 16.20 -18.19
CA LEU A 13 -15.05 15.78 -17.12
C LEU A 13 -14.70 16.94 -16.18
N PHE A 14 -14.47 18.13 -16.77
CA PHE A 14 -14.12 19.35 -16.02
C PHE A 14 -15.26 19.84 -15.11
N ILE A 15 -16.50 19.59 -15.46
CA ILE A 15 -17.67 19.95 -14.63
C ILE A 15 -17.83 18.97 -13.46
N LEU A 16 -17.56 17.68 -13.69
CA LEU A 16 -17.62 16.65 -12.63
C LEU A 16 -16.54 16.86 -11.58
N GLU A 17 -15.30 17.17 -11.96
CA GLU A 17 -14.22 17.50 -11.00
C GLU A 17 -14.56 18.75 -10.17
N LYS A 18 -15.05 19.80 -10.81
CA LYS A 18 -15.48 21.02 -10.05
C LYS A 18 -16.65 20.74 -9.13
N ILE A 19 -17.62 19.94 -9.54
CA ILE A 19 -18.77 19.56 -8.70
C ILE A 19 -18.30 18.68 -7.53
N LEU A 20 -17.37 17.76 -7.77
CA LEU A 20 -16.79 16.92 -6.72
C LEU A 20 -15.99 17.75 -5.71
N ILE A 21 -15.17 18.68 -6.18
CA ILE A 21 -14.41 19.61 -5.33
C ILE A 21 -15.35 20.50 -4.51
N VAL A 22 -16.40 21.05 -5.14
CA VAL A 22 -17.40 21.89 -4.43
C VAL A 22 -18.21 21.07 -3.45
N ALA A 23 -18.55 19.82 -3.77
CA ALA A 23 -19.23 18.92 -2.84
C ALA A 23 -18.34 18.55 -1.65
N LEU A 24 -17.05 18.25 -1.89
CA LEU A 24 -16.06 18.00 -0.83
C LEU A 24 -15.91 19.23 0.09
N TYR A 25 -15.82 20.44 -0.48
CA TYR A 25 -15.77 21.69 0.32
C TYR A 25 -17.08 22.05 1.05
N ARG A 26 -18.23 21.54 0.58
CA ARG A 26 -19.51 21.72 1.30
C ARG A 26 -19.63 20.81 2.53
N HIS A 27 -19.03 19.64 2.50
CA HIS A 27 -19.05 18.68 3.61
C HIS A 27 -17.86 18.83 4.56
N ASN A 28 -16.72 19.32 4.07
CA ASN A 28 -15.49 19.45 4.85
C ASN A 28 -15.14 20.96 5.02
N LYS A 29 -15.03 21.41 6.25
CA LYS A 29 -14.81 22.81 6.60
C LYS A 29 -13.39 23.30 6.28
N SER A 30 -12.44 22.39 6.08
CA SER A 30 -11.04 22.72 5.82
C SER A 30 -10.34 21.68 4.93
N LYS A 31 -9.15 22.05 4.41
CA LYS A 31 -8.27 21.08 3.72
C LYS A 31 -7.84 19.94 4.64
N ARG A 32 -7.76 20.21 5.93
CA ARG A 32 -7.43 19.24 6.96
C ARG A 32 -8.51 18.17 7.04
N ASP A 33 -9.78 18.55 7.11
CA ASP A 33 -10.90 17.60 7.20
C ASP A 33 -10.93 16.67 5.97
N ILE A 34 -10.60 17.20 4.78
CA ILE A 34 -10.50 16.39 3.55
C ILE A 34 -9.37 15.35 3.68
N PHE A 35 -8.22 15.78 4.19
CA PHE A 35 -7.08 14.88 4.38
C PHE A 35 -7.38 13.78 5.39
N ASP A 36 -7.98 14.13 6.52
CA ASP A 36 -8.40 13.19 7.56
C ASP A 36 -9.40 12.16 7.02
N CYS A 37 -10.35 12.59 6.17
CA CYS A 37 -11.25 11.66 5.46
C CYS A 37 -10.53 10.72 4.48
N ILE A 38 -9.47 11.20 3.81
CA ILE A 38 -8.65 10.37 2.92
C ILE A 38 -7.93 9.29 3.72
N VAL A 39 -7.30 9.65 4.84
CA VAL A 39 -6.60 8.72 5.73
C VAL A 39 -7.59 7.69 6.30
N GLN A 40 -8.72 8.14 6.83
CA GLN A 40 -9.76 7.26 7.38
C GLN A 40 -10.28 6.25 6.33
N ARG A 41 -10.50 6.72 5.09
CA ARG A 41 -10.90 5.82 4.01
C ARG A 41 -9.82 4.79 3.71
N MET A 42 -8.54 5.18 3.75
CA MET A 42 -7.43 4.26 3.53
C MET A 42 -7.37 3.20 4.61
N GLU A 43 -7.50 3.59 5.89
CA GLU A 43 -7.55 2.67 7.03
C GLU A 43 -8.69 1.65 6.89
N GLN A 44 -9.88 2.10 6.48
CA GLN A 44 -11.00 1.22 6.23
C GLN A 44 -10.72 0.21 5.12
N GLN A 45 -10.20 0.67 3.97
CA GLN A 45 -9.92 -0.21 2.83
C GLN A 45 -8.80 -1.21 3.12
N ASP A 46 -7.76 -0.80 3.85
CA ASP A 46 -6.70 -1.69 4.32
C ASP A 46 -7.25 -2.79 5.24
N GLY A 47 -8.15 -2.43 6.17
CA GLY A 47 -8.84 -3.39 7.02
C GLY A 47 -9.74 -4.36 6.24
N GLU A 48 -10.42 -3.88 5.20
CA GLU A 48 -11.23 -4.71 4.30
C GLU A 48 -10.36 -5.73 3.54
N GLN A 49 -9.20 -5.31 3.02
CA GLN A 49 -8.24 -6.19 2.36
C GLN A 49 -7.69 -7.26 3.33
N ALA A 50 -7.28 -6.87 4.53
CA ALA A 50 -6.81 -7.81 5.53
C ALA A 50 -7.89 -8.82 5.95
N THR A 51 -9.16 -8.38 6.03
CA THR A 51 -10.29 -9.24 6.35
C THR A 51 -10.57 -10.26 5.24
N GLU A 52 -10.49 -9.86 3.98
CA GLU A 52 -10.73 -10.73 2.83
C GLU A 52 -9.76 -11.91 2.80
N TYR A 53 -8.52 -11.70 3.22
CA TYR A 53 -7.47 -12.72 3.28
C TYR A 53 -7.27 -13.33 4.68
N ASP A 54 -8.16 -13.08 5.62
CA ASP A 54 -8.07 -13.52 7.02
C ASP A 54 -6.75 -13.15 7.72
N MET A 55 -6.15 -12.03 7.30
CA MET A 55 -4.89 -11.53 7.83
C MET A 55 -5.07 -10.72 9.11
N PRO A 56 -4.08 -10.70 10.03
CA PRO A 56 -4.11 -9.84 11.22
C PRO A 56 -4.20 -8.35 10.85
N GLN A 57 -5.07 -7.60 11.54
CA GLN A 57 -5.28 -6.16 11.29
C GLN A 57 -4.63 -5.27 12.35
N GLU A 58 -4.28 -5.83 13.51
CA GLU A 58 -3.63 -5.12 14.60
C GLU A 58 -2.32 -5.80 14.98
N ASP A 59 -1.56 -5.16 15.89
CA ASP A 59 -0.30 -5.67 16.38
C ASP A 59 -0.44 -7.09 16.98
N LYS A 60 0.63 -7.85 16.90
CA LYS A 60 0.70 -9.24 17.37
C LYS A 60 0.26 -9.40 18.83
N GLU A 61 0.56 -8.44 19.69
CA GLU A 61 0.17 -8.43 21.10
C GLU A 61 -1.33 -8.43 21.31
N LYS A 62 -2.08 -7.87 20.37
CA LYS A 62 -3.55 -7.79 20.40
C LYS A 62 -4.24 -8.95 19.70
N MET A 63 -3.60 -9.54 18.69
CA MET A 63 -4.15 -10.63 17.87
C MET A 63 -3.21 -11.83 17.73
N PRO A 64 -2.64 -12.39 18.82
CA PRO A 64 -1.62 -13.44 18.73
C PRO A 64 -2.10 -14.68 17.97
N GLU A 65 -3.34 -15.12 18.19
CA GLU A 65 -3.93 -16.30 17.55
C GLU A 65 -4.06 -16.11 16.02
N LYS A 66 -4.37 -14.89 15.56
CA LYS A 66 -4.43 -14.58 14.14
C LYS A 66 -3.07 -14.72 13.47
N TYR A 67 -2.02 -14.18 14.11
CA TYR A 67 -0.65 -14.32 13.60
C TYR A 67 -0.19 -15.79 13.55
N GLU A 68 -0.60 -16.61 14.52
CA GLU A 68 -0.27 -18.04 14.56
C GLU A 68 -1.02 -18.83 13.47
N ALA A 69 -2.19 -18.36 13.04
CA ALA A 69 -3.01 -19.03 12.04
C ALA A 69 -2.53 -18.79 10.60
N VAL A 70 -1.79 -17.70 10.33
CA VAL A 70 -1.35 -17.36 8.97
C VAL A 70 -0.34 -18.39 8.46
N SER A 71 -0.70 -19.08 7.38
CA SER A 71 0.23 -19.95 6.66
C SER A 71 1.16 -19.16 5.74
N PHE A 72 2.26 -19.78 5.32
CA PHE A 72 3.17 -19.17 4.35
C PHE A 72 2.51 -18.95 2.97
N ASP A 73 1.62 -19.86 2.56
CA ASP A 73 0.92 -19.73 1.29
C ASP A 73 -0.12 -18.62 1.32
N ASP A 74 -0.87 -18.44 2.43
CA ASP A 74 -1.79 -17.32 2.64
C ASP A 74 -1.03 -15.97 2.60
N PHE A 75 0.13 -15.91 3.24
CA PHE A 75 1.01 -14.73 3.19
C PHE A 75 1.43 -14.39 1.76
N VAL A 76 1.80 -15.39 0.96
CA VAL A 76 2.20 -15.18 -0.44
C VAL A 76 1.04 -14.68 -1.29
N GLU A 77 -0.15 -15.26 -1.12
CA GLU A 77 -1.36 -14.85 -1.83
C GLU A 77 -1.75 -13.42 -1.45
N TYR A 78 -1.80 -13.11 -0.17
CA TYR A 78 -2.05 -11.77 0.33
C TYR A 78 -1.05 -10.75 -0.21
N SER A 79 0.25 -11.10 -0.23
CA SER A 79 1.28 -10.18 -0.74
C SER A 79 1.12 -9.85 -2.22
N LYS A 80 0.66 -10.79 -3.04
CA LYS A 80 0.33 -10.54 -4.45
C LYS A 80 -0.88 -9.62 -4.58
N SER A 81 -1.94 -9.89 -3.82
CA SER A 81 -3.12 -9.03 -3.78
C SER A 81 -2.79 -7.62 -3.32
N MET A 82 -1.97 -7.46 -2.30
CA MET A 82 -1.50 -6.14 -1.83
C MET A 82 -0.67 -5.42 -2.89
N PHE A 83 0.14 -6.13 -3.66
CA PHE A 83 0.84 -5.49 -4.78
C PHE A 83 -0.14 -4.95 -5.82
N GLU A 84 -1.15 -5.72 -6.21
CA GLU A 84 -2.20 -5.28 -7.13
C GLU A 84 -2.98 -4.10 -6.56
N TYR A 85 -3.42 -4.19 -5.32
CA TYR A 85 -4.12 -3.12 -4.62
C TYR A 85 -3.33 -1.81 -4.62
N TRP A 86 -2.06 -1.83 -4.21
CA TRP A 86 -1.21 -0.64 -4.16
C TRP A 86 -0.78 -0.11 -5.53
N THR A 87 -0.96 -0.87 -6.61
CA THR A 87 -0.56 -0.45 -7.98
C THR A 87 -1.73 -0.21 -8.92
N GLU A 88 -2.83 -0.95 -8.79
CA GLU A 88 -3.94 -0.97 -9.76
C GLU A 88 -5.21 -0.28 -9.22
N ASP A 89 -5.45 -0.28 -7.90
CA ASP A 89 -6.57 0.50 -7.34
C ASP A 89 -6.28 1.99 -7.43
N ASP A 90 -7.21 2.75 -8.00
CA ASP A 90 -7.05 4.19 -8.26
C ASP A 90 -6.81 4.99 -6.98
N PHE A 91 -7.51 4.62 -5.89
CA PHE A 91 -7.39 5.35 -4.63
C PHE A 91 -6.12 4.97 -3.88
N ALA A 92 -5.84 3.68 -3.69
CA ALA A 92 -4.65 3.21 -2.99
C ALA A 92 -3.35 3.63 -3.70
N SER A 93 -3.28 3.49 -5.03
CA SER A 93 -2.11 3.93 -5.80
C SER A 93 -1.90 5.44 -5.74
N SER A 94 -2.98 6.23 -5.75
CA SER A 94 -2.90 7.69 -5.61
C SER A 94 -2.47 8.09 -4.20
N PHE A 95 -2.98 7.42 -3.16
CA PHE A 95 -2.59 7.64 -1.76
C PHE A 95 -1.11 7.33 -1.56
N ARG A 96 -0.61 6.19 -2.05
CA ARG A 96 0.81 5.81 -2.02
C ARG A 96 1.70 6.88 -2.68
N LYS A 97 1.33 7.32 -3.88
CA LYS A 97 2.09 8.36 -4.62
C LYS A 97 2.08 9.69 -3.88
N MET A 98 0.93 10.07 -3.31
CA MET A 98 0.81 11.28 -2.48
C MET A 98 1.75 11.20 -1.28
N LEU A 99 1.73 10.13 -0.49
CA LEU A 99 2.61 9.98 0.66
C LEU A 99 4.09 10.01 0.26
N THR A 100 4.46 9.37 -0.86
CA THR A 100 5.83 9.38 -1.39
C THR A 100 6.33 10.80 -1.68
N ILE A 101 5.46 11.69 -2.16
CA ILE A 101 5.82 13.07 -2.47
C ILE A 101 5.82 13.95 -1.20
N GLU A 102 4.83 13.74 -0.33
CA GLU A 102 4.56 14.63 0.80
C GLU A 102 5.36 14.29 2.07
N GLN A 103 6.02 13.13 2.15
CA GLN A 103 6.75 12.66 3.34
C GLN A 103 7.76 13.66 3.93
N PHE A 104 8.29 14.57 3.11
CA PHE A 104 9.27 15.56 3.56
C PHE A 104 8.66 16.91 3.99
N ARG A 105 7.34 17.04 3.93
CA ARG A 105 6.63 18.30 4.23
C ARG A 105 6.40 18.57 5.70
N SER A 106 6.17 17.52 6.47
CA SER A 106 5.91 17.60 7.91
C SER A 106 6.17 16.26 8.59
N GLU A 107 6.37 16.31 9.90
CA GLU A 107 6.50 15.11 10.73
C GLU A 107 5.28 14.18 10.59
N GLU A 108 4.08 14.74 10.50
CA GLU A 108 2.86 13.98 10.29
C GLU A 108 2.89 13.19 8.96
N MET A 109 3.28 13.84 7.85
CA MET A 109 3.39 13.17 6.56
C MET A 109 4.47 12.09 6.58
N GLN A 110 5.58 12.34 7.27
CA GLN A 110 6.63 11.36 7.47
C GLN A 110 6.14 10.16 8.28
N ASN A 111 5.39 10.38 9.35
CA ASN A 111 4.83 9.31 10.17
C ASN A 111 3.83 8.46 9.38
N LEU A 112 2.95 9.06 8.59
CA LEU A 112 2.04 8.33 7.72
C LEU A 112 2.80 7.53 6.64
N TYR A 113 3.84 8.11 6.06
CA TYR A 113 4.69 7.39 5.12
C TYR A 113 5.36 6.17 5.78
N GLN A 114 5.89 6.32 6.99
CA GLN A 114 6.47 5.22 7.75
C GLN A 114 5.42 4.13 8.04
N GLN A 115 4.24 4.53 8.47
CA GLN A 115 3.13 3.62 8.81
C GLN A 115 2.68 2.78 7.61
N TYR A 116 2.47 3.41 6.45
CA TYR A 116 1.87 2.74 5.29
C TYR A 116 2.88 2.16 4.31
N LEU A 117 4.08 2.74 4.19
CA LEU A 117 4.98 2.48 3.08
C LEU A 117 6.42 2.15 3.47
N ALA A 118 6.79 2.17 4.73
CA ALA A 118 8.18 1.91 5.14
C ALA A 118 8.26 0.96 6.33
N SER A 119 8.50 1.48 7.54
CA SER A 119 8.72 0.64 8.73
C SER A 119 7.48 -0.18 9.12
N GLY A 120 6.27 0.36 9.00
CA GLY A 120 5.05 -0.36 9.35
C GLY A 120 4.90 -1.70 8.64
N PRO A 121 4.85 -1.73 7.29
CA PRO A 121 4.77 -2.99 6.55
C PRO A 121 5.97 -3.92 6.78
N ALA A 122 7.18 -3.39 6.95
CA ALA A 122 8.36 -4.21 7.23
C ALA A 122 8.26 -4.91 8.60
N GLU A 123 7.79 -4.21 9.63
CA GLU A 123 7.53 -4.77 10.96
C GLU A 123 6.42 -5.82 10.92
N TYR A 124 5.33 -5.55 10.22
CA TYR A 124 4.24 -6.50 10.02
C TYR A 124 4.72 -7.81 9.40
N VAL A 125 5.46 -7.74 8.30
CA VAL A 125 6.05 -8.91 7.64
C VAL A 125 7.02 -9.64 8.56
N LYS A 126 7.86 -8.91 9.32
CA LYS A 126 8.77 -9.51 10.32
C LYS A 126 8.01 -10.32 11.35
N ASP A 127 6.90 -9.80 11.87
CA ASP A 127 6.14 -10.50 12.91
C ASP A 127 5.41 -11.73 12.35
N LEU A 128 4.91 -11.69 11.13
CA LEU A 128 4.42 -12.87 10.43
C LEU A 128 5.55 -13.92 10.25
N PHE A 129 6.74 -13.52 9.79
CA PHE A 129 7.87 -14.41 9.58
C PHE A 129 8.37 -15.03 10.89
N LYS A 130 8.35 -14.30 12.00
CA LYS A 130 8.65 -14.86 13.34
C LYS A 130 7.67 -15.98 13.71
N ASN A 131 6.37 -15.79 13.45
CA ASN A 131 5.36 -16.83 13.75
C ASN A 131 5.48 -18.04 12.82
N MET A 132 5.76 -17.83 11.56
CA MET A 132 6.03 -18.88 10.58
C MET A 132 7.38 -19.58 10.79
N LYS A 133 8.18 -19.13 11.78
CA LYS A 133 9.52 -19.66 12.10
C LYS A 133 10.51 -19.57 10.92
N ILE A 134 10.35 -18.53 10.11
CA ILE A 134 11.29 -18.22 9.04
C ILE A 134 12.64 -17.86 9.67
N LYS A 135 13.72 -18.40 9.12
CA LYS A 135 15.08 -18.10 9.54
C LYS A 135 15.42 -16.63 9.29
N ASN A 136 16.11 -15.97 10.20
CA ASN A 136 16.47 -14.55 10.10
C ASN A 136 15.27 -13.65 9.72
N PRO A 137 14.18 -13.65 10.51
CA PRO A 137 12.92 -13.04 10.10
C PRO A 137 13.04 -11.54 9.84
N GLU A 138 13.89 -10.82 10.56
CA GLU A 138 14.11 -9.38 10.38
C GLU A 138 14.78 -9.07 9.02
N GLU A 139 15.85 -9.78 8.70
CA GLU A 139 16.57 -9.61 7.44
C GLU A 139 15.68 -10.01 6.24
N ASN A 140 14.99 -11.13 6.35
CA ASN A 140 14.11 -11.62 5.31
C ASN A 140 12.87 -10.74 5.11
N ALA A 141 12.31 -10.14 6.16
CA ALA A 141 11.21 -9.19 6.06
C ALA A 141 11.65 -7.92 5.30
N VAL A 142 12.80 -7.37 5.63
CA VAL A 142 13.36 -6.23 4.91
C VAL A 142 13.64 -6.58 3.45
N LYS A 143 14.27 -7.70 3.18
CA LYS A 143 14.55 -8.19 1.82
C LYS A 143 13.26 -8.34 1.00
N PHE A 144 12.24 -8.96 1.57
CA PHE A 144 10.95 -9.18 0.96
C PHE A 144 10.25 -7.85 0.64
N TYR A 145 10.05 -7.04 1.68
CA TYR A 145 9.30 -5.80 1.53
C TYR A 145 10.02 -4.75 0.69
N ALA A 146 11.33 -4.62 0.78
CA ALA A 146 12.11 -3.72 -0.05
C ALA A 146 11.96 -4.04 -1.56
N ASN A 147 11.91 -5.33 -1.91
CA ASN A 147 11.65 -5.73 -3.30
C ASN A 147 10.23 -5.36 -3.73
N MET A 148 9.23 -5.66 -2.91
CA MET A 148 7.84 -5.30 -3.18
C MET A 148 7.71 -3.78 -3.39
N PHE A 149 8.27 -2.99 -2.48
CA PHE A 149 8.26 -1.53 -2.56
C PHE A 149 8.98 -0.99 -3.80
N PHE A 150 10.12 -1.57 -4.17
CA PHE A 150 10.84 -1.23 -5.40
C PHE A 150 9.97 -1.47 -6.64
N TYR A 151 9.27 -2.59 -6.69
CA TYR A 151 8.43 -2.93 -7.83
C TYR A 151 7.19 -2.05 -7.97
N TYR A 152 6.72 -1.34 -6.95
CA TYR A 152 5.73 -0.27 -7.12
C TYR A 152 6.22 0.79 -8.12
N SER A 153 7.47 1.23 -7.98
CA SER A 153 8.05 2.22 -8.89
C SER A 153 8.30 1.66 -10.30
N VAL A 154 8.72 0.40 -10.39
CA VAL A 154 8.87 -0.29 -11.68
C VAL A 154 7.52 -0.37 -12.40
N TYR A 155 6.48 -0.77 -11.68
CA TYR A 155 5.12 -0.84 -12.21
C TYR A 155 4.63 0.54 -12.67
N ASP A 156 4.78 1.57 -11.85
CA ASP A 156 4.32 2.93 -12.18
C ASP A 156 4.97 3.47 -13.45
N GLY A 157 6.27 3.24 -13.64
CA GLY A 157 7.01 3.70 -14.82
C GLY A 157 6.86 2.83 -16.06
N ALA A 158 6.30 1.62 -15.94
CA ALA A 158 6.23 0.68 -17.05
C ALA A 158 5.19 1.10 -18.10
N THR A 159 5.53 0.97 -19.38
CA THR A 159 4.58 1.04 -20.50
C THR A 159 3.78 -0.25 -20.64
N ASP A 160 4.39 -1.39 -20.31
CA ASP A 160 3.78 -2.71 -20.28
C ASP A 160 3.61 -3.15 -18.82
N LYS A 161 2.42 -2.93 -18.27
CA LYS A 161 2.06 -3.26 -16.90
C LYS A 161 2.05 -4.76 -16.63
N THR A 162 1.62 -5.54 -17.60
CA THR A 162 1.60 -7.02 -17.50
C THR A 162 3.00 -7.56 -17.35
N LYS A 163 3.95 -7.05 -18.14
CA LYS A 163 5.35 -7.45 -18.02
C LYS A 163 5.95 -7.05 -16.67
N ALA A 164 5.66 -5.84 -16.18
CA ALA A 164 6.14 -5.38 -14.88
C ALA A 164 5.62 -6.26 -13.73
N LYS A 165 4.34 -6.63 -13.76
CA LYS A 165 3.72 -7.55 -12.80
C LYS A 165 4.38 -8.94 -12.84
N CYS A 166 4.57 -9.50 -14.03
CA CYS A 166 5.26 -10.79 -14.19
C CYS A 166 6.70 -10.75 -13.63
N GLN A 167 7.42 -9.65 -13.82
CA GLN A 167 8.76 -9.47 -13.23
C GLN A 167 8.72 -9.43 -11.70
N PHE A 168 7.74 -8.75 -11.12
CA PHE A 168 7.51 -8.76 -9.68
C PHE A 168 7.27 -10.19 -9.17
N GLU A 169 6.31 -10.91 -9.76
CA GLU A 169 5.97 -12.27 -9.34
C GLU A 169 7.16 -13.24 -9.44
N GLN A 170 7.96 -13.15 -10.50
CA GLN A 170 9.18 -13.95 -10.67
C GLN A 170 10.22 -13.64 -9.60
N MET A 171 10.42 -12.36 -9.26
CA MET A 171 11.38 -11.98 -8.21
C MET A 171 10.90 -12.44 -6.84
N MET A 172 9.63 -12.23 -6.53
CA MET A 172 9.03 -12.67 -5.28
C MET A 172 9.11 -14.19 -5.14
N GLY A 173 8.84 -14.94 -6.21
CA GLY A 173 8.99 -16.40 -6.22
C GLY A 173 10.40 -16.85 -5.83
N LYS A 174 11.45 -16.21 -6.34
CA LYS A 174 12.85 -16.53 -5.99
C LYS A 174 13.14 -16.23 -4.52
N ILE A 175 12.71 -15.07 -4.01
CA ILE A 175 12.90 -14.70 -2.60
C ILE A 175 12.20 -15.73 -1.68
N ILE A 176 10.99 -16.16 -2.05
CA ILE A 176 10.22 -17.15 -1.32
C ILE A 176 10.92 -18.51 -1.31
N GLU A 177 11.46 -18.95 -2.45
CA GLU A 177 12.23 -20.21 -2.54
C GLU A 177 13.50 -20.19 -1.66
N GLU A 178 14.20 -19.05 -1.63
CA GLU A 178 15.37 -18.87 -0.75
C GLU A 178 15.01 -18.93 0.73
N MET A 179 13.83 -18.47 1.13
CA MET A 179 13.36 -18.49 2.52
C MET A 179 12.94 -19.89 3.00
N LYS A 180 12.61 -20.80 2.08
CA LYS A 180 12.22 -22.20 2.39
C LYS A 180 13.43 -23.11 2.64
N GLN A 181 14.65 -22.64 2.38
CA GLN A 181 15.91 -23.38 2.58
C GLN A 181 16.52 -23.05 3.96
#